data_1dbfd77d9b7dee19ddcb305e9bf085db
#
_entry.id   1dbfd77d9b7dee19ddcb305e9bf085db
#
_cell.length_a   1.000
_cell.length_b   1.000
_cell.length_c   1.000
_cell.angle_alpha   90.00
_cell.angle_beta   90.00
_cell.angle_gamma   90.00
#
_symmetry.space_group_name_H-M   'P 1'
#
loop_
_entity.id
_entity.type
_entity.pdbx_description
1 polymer ?
#
loop_
_entity_poly.entity_id
_entity_poly.type
_entity_poly.pdbx_seq_one_letter_code
_entity_poly.pdbx_strand_id
1 'polypeptide(L)'
;MNLLRVIPAFCLGLATIAAAHAYAQQPDTQGRASGMTIRLTTDLVVIDLTATDKSGAYVRDLRPDEIQVFEDGQERKINFFAMNDEASLSRPLAVVFALDISGSLRPDEMTTLRQAAMKFTELMKGDSVFAALSFNHKIDIAQGFTPSQEKIARAFEKMNRFEGSTRIYDALDRAVTMLNRSAPRTRNGRPVRRVVVVITDGFDSASIIDRREVIRRANDAGVTIYSVTLPSFALSPADSASRVITPLDASRIVSATGGQDFPANARDFTPIFKALAEEIRASYALAYYSENRDGKRHELRVKTSRPGIQIRASRTSYTAPTQ
;
A
#
# COMPACT_ATOMS: atom_id res chain seq x y z
N MET A 1 -45.47 -10.81 74.51
CA MET A 1 -45.10 -11.64 75.70
C MET A 1 -43.61 -11.98 75.47
N ASN A 2 -42.78 -11.16 76.07
CA ASN A 2 -41.67 -11.45 76.96
C ASN A 2 -40.60 -12.44 76.40
N LEU A 3 -39.32 -12.21 76.43
CA LEU A 3 -38.31 -11.57 77.31
C LEU A 3 -36.99 -11.52 76.52
N LEU A 4 -36.28 -10.46 76.36
CA LEU A 4 -35.11 -9.98 77.07
C LEU A 4 -34.18 -11.00 77.72
N ARG A 5 -32.92 -11.03 77.29
CA ARG A 5 -31.69 -11.11 78.13
C ARG A 5 -30.46 -11.19 77.20
N VAL A 6 -29.65 -10.13 77.03
CA VAL A 6 -28.58 -9.69 77.93
C VAL A 6 -27.28 -10.50 77.78
N ILE A 7 -26.26 -9.76 77.35
CA ILE A 7 -24.83 -9.94 77.11
C ILE A 7 -24.08 -10.64 78.27
N PRO A 8 -22.87 -11.26 78.08
CA PRO A 8 -21.69 -10.44 78.15
C PRO A 8 -20.56 -10.79 77.17
N ALA A 9 -19.73 -9.77 76.92
CA ALA A 9 -18.48 -9.78 76.25
C ALA A 9 -17.41 -10.63 76.96
N PHE A 10 -16.57 -11.30 76.21
CA PHE A 10 -15.27 -11.73 76.66
C PHE A 10 -14.19 -11.43 75.59
N CYS A 11 -13.31 -10.54 75.90
CA CYS A 11 -12.05 -10.27 75.20
C CYS A 11 -11.04 -11.34 75.52
N LEU A 12 -10.38 -11.88 74.50
CA LEU A 12 -8.99 -12.40 74.54
C LEU A 12 -8.57 -12.48 73.08
N GLY A 13 -7.71 -11.79 72.54
CA GLY A 13 -6.30 -11.63 72.85
C GLY A 13 -5.45 -12.51 71.94
N LEU A 14 -4.84 -11.83 70.96
CA LEU A 14 -3.56 -12.16 70.25
C LEU A 14 -3.30 -13.52 69.68
N ALA A 15 -3.03 -13.54 68.35
CA ALA A 15 -1.70 -13.88 67.79
C ALA A 15 -1.70 -13.67 66.28
N THR A 16 -1.10 -12.60 65.81
CA THR A 16 -0.77 -12.38 64.40
C THR A 16 0.42 -13.27 64.03
N ILE A 17 0.21 -14.35 63.30
CA ILE A 17 1.26 -15.04 62.54
C ILE A 17 1.21 -14.54 61.11
N ALA A 18 2.11 -13.62 60.78
CA ALA A 18 2.39 -13.21 59.43
C ALA A 18 3.12 -14.34 58.69
N ALA A 19 2.38 -15.15 57.96
CA ALA A 19 2.98 -16.06 56.98
C ALA A 19 3.25 -15.28 55.71
N ALA A 20 4.49 -14.84 55.53
CA ALA A 20 5.00 -14.32 54.28
C ALA A 20 4.98 -15.41 53.23
N HIS A 21 3.96 -15.40 52.37
CA HIS A 21 3.99 -16.21 51.15
C HIS A 21 4.91 -15.50 50.15
N ALA A 22 6.14 -16.01 50.05
CA ALA A 22 7.02 -15.71 48.93
C ALA A 22 6.38 -16.31 47.66
N TYR A 23 5.67 -15.51 46.90
CA TYR A 23 5.31 -15.87 45.53
C TYR A 23 6.61 -15.87 44.69
N ALA A 24 7.12 -17.07 44.46
CA ALA A 24 8.14 -17.27 43.43
C ALA A 24 7.53 -16.86 42.10
N GLN A 25 8.00 -15.72 41.57
CA GLN A 25 7.76 -15.33 40.20
C GLN A 25 8.44 -16.37 39.31
N GLN A 26 7.65 -17.28 38.74
CA GLN A 26 8.09 -18.05 37.58
C GLN A 26 8.33 -17.09 36.40
N PRO A 27 9.44 -17.16 35.70
CA PRO A 27 9.62 -16.41 34.48
C PRO A 27 8.65 -16.98 33.45
N ASP A 28 7.71 -16.15 33.04
CA ASP A 28 6.78 -16.40 31.92
C ASP A 28 7.57 -16.48 30.61
N THR A 29 8.02 -17.70 30.27
CA THR A 29 8.57 -18.02 28.96
C THR A 29 7.44 -18.37 27.98
N GLN A 30 6.44 -17.52 27.88
CA GLN A 30 5.60 -17.51 26.71
C GLN A 30 6.15 -16.43 25.78
N GLY A 31 6.84 -16.88 24.72
CA GLY A 31 7.24 -16.06 23.58
C GLY A 31 6.00 -15.39 22.97
N ARG A 32 5.57 -14.28 23.55
CA ARG A 32 4.70 -13.33 22.85
C ARG A 32 5.47 -12.87 21.64
N ALA A 33 5.04 -13.30 20.45
CA ALA A 33 5.35 -12.60 19.23
C ALA A 33 5.02 -11.11 19.50
N SER A 34 6.06 -10.34 19.74
CA SER A 34 5.96 -8.92 20.04
C SER A 34 5.44 -8.25 18.78
N GLY A 35 4.13 -8.15 18.65
CA GLY A 35 3.51 -7.31 17.65
C GLY A 35 4.01 -5.89 17.86
N MET A 36 5.06 -5.52 17.14
CA MET A 36 5.69 -4.21 17.25
C MET A 36 4.70 -3.18 16.75
N THR A 37 4.03 -2.50 17.68
CA THR A 37 3.17 -1.36 17.37
C THR A 37 4.05 -0.20 16.90
N ILE A 38 4.13 0.00 15.59
CA ILE A 38 4.84 1.14 15.01
C ILE A 38 4.01 2.39 15.32
N ARG A 39 4.50 3.24 16.20
CA ARG A 39 3.95 4.59 16.37
C ARG A 39 4.36 5.41 15.16
N LEU A 40 3.40 5.69 14.27
CA LEU A 40 3.60 6.58 13.13
C LEU A 40 3.74 8.02 13.68
N THR A 41 4.95 8.39 14.02
CA THR A 41 5.33 9.79 14.24
C THR A 41 5.61 10.43 12.87
N THR A 42 5.60 11.77 12.81
CA THR A 42 5.92 12.52 11.58
C THR A 42 7.33 12.23 11.03
N ASP A 43 8.15 11.55 11.81
CA ASP A 43 9.58 11.30 11.54
C ASP A 43 9.84 9.95 10.89
N LEU A 44 8.86 9.07 10.89
CA LEU A 44 9.02 7.73 10.35
C LEU A 44 8.83 7.73 8.82
N VAL A 45 9.92 7.52 8.10
CA VAL A 45 9.89 7.33 6.65
C VAL A 45 9.67 5.85 6.35
N VAL A 46 8.52 5.53 5.77
CA VAL A 46 8.16 4.16 5.38
C VAL A 46 8.38 4.01 3.88
N ILE A 47 9.08 2.96 3.47
CA ILE A 47 9.37 2.61 2.08
C ILE A 47 8.89 1.18 1.83
N ASP A 48 8.00 1.00 0.86
CA ASP A 48 7.71 -0.33 0.35
C ASP A 48 8.70 -0.65 -0.76
N LEU A 49 9.17 -1.88 -0.84
CA LEU A 49 10.08 -2.30 -1.89
C LEU A 49 9.73 -3.70 -2.40
N THR A 50 10.04 -3.93 -3.65
CA THR A 50 9.99 -5.25 -4.29
C THR A 50 11.39 -5.60 -4.78
N ALA A 51 11.78 -6.86 -4.57
CA ALA A 51 13.06 -7.38 -5.02
C ALA A 51 12.83 -8.47 -6.05
N THR A 52 13.58 -8.41 -7.16
CA THR A 52 13.53 -9.42 -8.21
C THR A 52 14.96 -9.87 -8.58
N ASP A 53 15.09 -11.12 -8.97
CA ASP A 53 16.31 -11.63 -9.56
C ASP A 53 16.43 -11.26 -11.06
N LYS A 54 17.51 -11.73 -11.70
CA LYS A 54 17.76 -11.49 -13.14
C LYS A 54 16.69 -12.11 -14.06
N SER A 55 15.96 -13.11 -13.61
CA SER A 55 14.86 -13.73 -14.36
C SER A 55 13.53 -12.97 -14.19
N GLY A 56 13.47 -12.01 -13.27
CA GLY A 56 12.25 -11.29 -12.89
C GLY A 56 11.45 -11.98 -11.79
N ALA A 57 11.94 -13.11 -11.24
CA ALA A 57 11.26 -13.79 -10.14
C ALA A 57 11.40 -12.99 -8.82
N TYR A 58 10.34 -12.95 -8.01
CA TYR A 58 10.34 -12.24 -6.73
C TYR A 58 11.22 -12.94 -5.71
N VAL A 59 12.11 -12.18 -5.10
CA VAL A 59 12.97 -12.61 -4.00
C VAL A 59 12.23 -12.35 -2.68
N ARG A 60 11.96 -13.42 -1.92
CA ARG A 60 11.12 -13.38 -0.70
C ARG A 60 11.90 -13.65 0.58
N ASP A 61 13.21 -13.80 0.49
CA ASP A 61 14.10 -14.20 1.59
C ASP A 61 15.19 -13.18 1.90
N LEU A 62 14.98 -11.90 1.51
CA LEU A 62 15.90 -10.82 1.86
C LEU A 62 15.88 -10.56 3.36
N ARG A 63 17.08 -10.39 3.91
CA ARG A 63 17.28 -10.05 5.32
C ARG A 63 17.59 -8.55 5.49
N PRO A 64 17.30 -7.98 6.68
CA PRO A 64 17.58 -6.57 6.94
C PRO A 64 19.03 -6.16 6.73
N ASP A 65 19.99 -7.07 7.02
CA ASP A 65 21.44 -6.85 6.88
C ASP A 65 21.91 -6.83 5.42
N GLU A 66 21.06 -7.27 4.48
CA GLU A 66 21.34 -7.22 3.05
C GLU A 66 20.80 -5.93 2.40
N ILE A 67 20.10 -5.08 3.15
CA ILE A 67 19.48 -3.86 2.63
C ILE A 67 20.12 -2.63 3.25
N GLN A 68 20.40 -1.64 2.41
CA GLN A 68 20.93 -0.34 2.79
C GLN A 68 19.99 0.76 2.30
N VAL A 69 19.70 1.73 3.17
CA VAL A 69 18.89 2.91 2.86
C VAL A 69 19.79 4.14 2.96
N PHE A 70 19.72 4.98 1.95
CA PHE A 70 20.45 6.24 1.90
C PHE A 70 19.47 7.39 1.78
N GLU A 71 19.67 8.43 2.57
CA GLU A 71 18.99 9.72 2.52
C GLU A 71 20.04 10.77 2.21
N ASP A 72 19.90 11.47 1.07
CA ASP A 72 20.88 12.44 0.56
C ASP A 72 22.33 11.87 0.49
N GLY A 73 22.44 10.59 0.17
CA GLY A 73 23.71 9.88 0.12
C GLY A 73 24.27 9.38 1.45
N GLN A 74 23.64 9.74 2.58
CA GLN A 74 24.02 9.24 3.91
C GLN A 74 23.24 7.98 4.25
N GLU A 75 23.93 6.93 4.69
CA GLU A 75 23.28 5.70 5.11
C GLU A 75 22.48 5.91 6.40
N ARG A 76 21.24 5.37 6.42
CA ARG A 76 20.33 5.44 7.56
C ARG A 76 20.11 4.06 8.16
N LYS A 77 20.05 4.00 9.49
CA LYS A 77 19.76 2.77 10.20
C LYS A 77 18.30 2.36 9.97
N ILE A 78 18.08 1.15 9.46
CA ILE A 78 16.75 0.56 9.33
C ILE A 78 16.24 0.22 10.72
N ASN A 79 15.08 0.76 11.09
CA ASN A 79 14.42 0.51 12.38
C ASN A 79 13.35 -0.57 12.29
N PHE A 80 12.82 -0.80 11.09
CA PHE A 80 11.82 -1.83 10.82
C PHE A 80 12.04 -2.41 9.42
N PHE A 81 11.93 -3.74 9.33
CA PHE A 81 11.94 -4.46 8.07
C PHE A 81 11.09 -5.71 8.19
N ALA A 82 10.13 -5.90 7.28
CA ALA A 82 9.29 -7.07 7.23
C ALA A 82 8.83 -7.36 5.81
N MET A 83 8.71 -8.64 5.46
CA MET A 83 8.05 -9.06 4.23
C MET A 83 6.52 -9.01 4.41
N ASN A 84 5.81 -8.71 3.34
CA ASN A 84 4.36 -8.66 3.31
C ASN A 84 3.78 -10.01 2.84
N ASP A 85 3.98 -11.07 3.62
CA ASP A 85 3.51 -12.42 3.31
C ASP A 85 2.23 -12.82 4.07
N GLU A 86 1.64 -13.97 3.70
CA GLU A 86 0.43 -14.48 4.34
C GLU A 86 0.67 -14.99 5.77
N ALA A 87 1.89 -15.39 6.09
CA ALA A 87 2.25 -15.92 7.41
C ALA A 87 2.45 -14.80 8.45
N SER A 88 2.95 -13.64 8.02
CA SER A 88 3.02 -12.44 8.83
C SER A 88 1.87 -11.53 8.47
N LEU A 89 0.71 -11.66 9.09
CA LEU A 89 -0.47 -10.76 9.00
C LEU A 89 -0.26 -9.65 7.93
N SER A 90 -0.60 -9.90 6.67
CA SER A 90 -0.33 -9.00 5.54
C SER A 90 -0.76 -7.57 5.85
N ARG A 91 0.08 -6.59 5.48
CA ARG A 91 -0.25 -5.17 5.72
C ARG A 91 -1.58 -4.82 5.05
N PRO A 92 -2.49 -4.11 5.75
CA PRO A 92 -3.72 -3.65 5.14
C PRO A 92 -3.42 -2.71 3.96
N LEU A 93 -4.25 -2.78 2.92
CA LEU A 93 -4.14 -1.94 1.74
C LEU A 93 -5.22 -0.86 1.72
N ALA A 94 -4.87 0.29 1.17
CA ALA A 94 -5.83 1.25 0.63
C ALA A 94 -5.57 1.38 -0.88
N VAL A 95 -6.51 0.95 -1.68
CA VAL A 95 -6.37 0.91 -3.14
C VAL A 95 -7.39 1.86 -3.77
N VAL A 96 -6.91 2.71 -4.69
CA VAL A 96 -7.78 3.47 -5.60
C VAL A 96 -7.67 2.88 -7.00
N PHE A 97 -8.77 2.37 -7.54
CA PHE A 97 -8.89 2.06 -8.96
C PHE A 97 -9.21 3.34 -9.72
N ALA A 98 -8.36 3.73 -10.65
CA ALA A 98 -8.57 4.86 -11.54
C ALA A 98 -8.81 4.32 -12.96
N LEU A 99 -10.04 4.42 -13.45
CA LEU A 99 -10.45 3.83 -14.70
C LEU A 99 -10.63 4.90 -15.78
N ASP A 100 -9.89 4.74 -16.86
CA ASP A 100 -10.05 5.54 -18.06
C ASP A 100 -11.34 5.17 -18.80
N ILE A 101 -12.21 6.16 -19.00
CA ILE A 101 -13.46 6.03 -19.74
C ILE A 101 -13.49 6.97 -20.95
N SER A 102 -12.34 7.28 -21.55
CA SER A 102 -12.22 8.17 -22.69
C SER A 102 -12.63 7.57 -24.04
N GLY A 103 -13.08 6.30 -24.06
CA GLY A 103 -13.58 5.64 -25.27
C GLY A 103 -12.77 4.42 -25.70
N SER A 104 -11.71 4.09 -25.00
CA SER A 104 -10.79 2.99 -25.35
C SER A 104 -11.30 1.60 -24.97
N LEU A 105 -12.23 1.54 -24.01
CA LEU A 105 -12.83 0.28 -23.53
C LEU A 105 -14.18 0.00 -24.18
N ARG A 106 -14.36 -1.23 -24.64
CA ARG A 106 -15.65 -1.74 -25.11
C ARG A 106 -16.48 -2.29 -23.93
N PRO A 107 -17.82 -2.40 -24.07
CA PRO A 107 -18.67 -2.91 -22.99
C PRO A 107 -18.33 -4.32 -22.52
N ASP A 108 -17.88 -5.20 -23.42
CA ASP A 108 -17.45 -6.57 -23.10
C ASP A 108 -16.13 -6.56 -22.30
N GLU A 109 -15.20 -5.70 -22.67
CA GLU A 109 -13.92 -5.51 -21.96
C GLU A 109 -14.15 -4.95 -20.55
N MET A 110 -15.11 -4.03 -20.39
CA MET A 110 -15.51 -3.53 -19.08
C MET A 110 -16.03 -4.62 -18.16
N THR A 111 -16.78 -5.58 -18.70
CA THR A 111 -17.31 -6.71 -17.93
C THR A 111 -16.18 -7.61 -17.41
N THR A 112 -15.22 -7.95 -18.25
CA THR A 112 -14.05 -8.78 -17.86
C THR A 112 -13.13 -8.01 -16.90
N LEU A 113 -12.93 -6.72 -17.11
CA LEU A 113 -12.17 -5.86 -16.21
C LEU A 113 -12.80 -5.83 -14.80
N ARG A 114 -14.12 -5.64 -14.73
CA ARG A 114 -14.85 -5.65 -13.45
C ARG A 114 -14.66 -6.98 -12.72
N GLN A 115 -14.82 -8.10 -13.41
CA GLN A 115 -14.63 -9.42 -12.80
C GLN A 115 -13.21 -9.61 -12.27
N ALA A 116 -12.20 -9.18 -13.01
CA ALA A 116 -10.81 -9.27 -12.60
C ALA A 116 -10.50 -8.35 -11.41
N ALA A 117 -11.01 -7.12 -11.39
CA ALA A 117 -10.87 -6.21 -10.26
C ALA A 117 -11.56 -6.75 -9.00
N MET A 118 -12.72 -7.39 -9.14
CA MET A 118 -13.40 -8.06 -8.03
C MET A 118 -12.55 -9.21 -7.49
N LYS A 119 -11.97 -10.02 -8.37
CA LYS A 119 -11.07 -11.12 -7.97
C LYS A 119 -9.84 -10.59 -7.23
N PHE A 120 -9.27 -9.46 -7.67
CA PHE A 120 -8.18 -8.81 -6.96
C PHE A 120 -8.61 -8.38 -5.54
N THR A 121 -9.80 -7.75 -5.39
CA THR A 121 -10.28 -7.37 -4.06
C THR A 121 -10.48 -8.57 -3.14
N GLU A 122 -10.87 -9.73 -3.70
CA GLU A 122 -10.90 -11.00 -2.97
C GLU A 122 -9.52 -11.48 -2.52
N LEU A 123 -8.54 -11.46 -3.42
CA LEU A 123 -7.16 -11.86 -3.13
C LEU A 123 -6.52 -10.97 -2.06
N MET A 124 -6.94 -9.70 -1.97
CA MET A 124 -6.46 -8.72 -1.00
C MET A 124 -7.38 -8.60 0.23
N LYS A 125 -8.08 -9.68 0.61
CA LYS A 125 -8.97 -9.75 1.80
C LYS A 125 -8.28 -9.29 3.08
N GLY A 126 -9.09 -9.06 4.10
CA GLY A 126 -8.68 -8.66 5.44
C GLY A 126 -9.01 -7.19 5.70
N ASP A 127 -8.06 -6.47 6.26
CA ASP A 127 -8.26 -5.07 6.67
C ASP A 127 -8.13 -4.05 5.52
N SER A 128 -8.16 -4.51 4.25
CA SER A 128 -7.99 -3.63 3.09
C SER A 128 -9.25 -2.84 2.78
N VAL A 129 -9.08 -1.65 2.20
CA VAL A 129 -10.16 -0.79 1.73
C VAL A 129 -9.91 -0.37 0.28
N PHE A 130 -10.97 -0.25 -0.47
CA PHE A 130 -10.94 0.03 -1.89
C PHE A 130 -11.79 1.25 -2.21
N ALA A 131 -11.35 2.05 -3.18
CA ALA A 131 -12.10 3.15 -3.76
C ALA A 131 -12.03 3.07 -5.29
N ALA A 132 -12.95 3.72 -5.97
CA ALA A 132 -12.96 3.74 -7.43
C ALA A 132 -13.30 5.15 -7.94
N LEU A 133 -12.54 5.61 -8.93
CA LEU A 133 -12.82 6.80 -9.70
C LEU A 133 -12.75 6.47 -11.20
N SER A 134 -13.50 7.19 -11.99
CA SER A 134 -13.40 7.19 -13.45
C SER A 134 -12.89 8.54 -13.94
N PHE A 135 -12.24 8.52 -15.08
CA PHE A 135 -11.77 9.74 -15.70
C PHE A 135 -11.81 9.71 -17.23
N ASN A 136 -12.08 10.86 -17.80
CA ASN A 136 -11.93 11.24 -19.18
C ASN A 136 -11.56 12.75 -19.20
N HIS A 137 -12.35 13.63 -19.82
CA HIS A 137 -12.25 15.08 -19.64
C HIS A 137 -12.72 15.56 -18.24
N LYS A 138 -13.38 14.68 -17.47
CA LYS A 138 -13.80 14.88 -16.08
C LYS A 138 -13.24 13.76 -15.19
N ILE A 139 -13.23 14.01 -13.89
CA ILE A 139 -12.81 13.03 -12.90
C ILE A 139 -13.95 12.87 -11.89
N ASP A 140 -14.55 11.68 -11.87
CA ASP A 140 -15.68 11.35 -11.02
C ASP A 140 -15.32 10.27 -10.00
N ILE A 141 -15.56 10.53 -8.71
CA ILE A 141 -15.40 9.52 -7.67
C ILE A 141 -16.67 8.68 -7.62
N ALA A 142 -16.60 7.50 -8.19
CA ALA A 142 -17.74 6.57 -8.21
C ALA A 142 -17.98 5.90 -6.85
N GLN A 143 -16.90 5.66 -6.07
CA GLN A 143 -16.97 5.08 -4.72
C GLN A 143 -15.78 5.55 -3.88
N GLY A 144 -16.07 6.11 -2.71
CA GLY A 144 -15.07 6.36 -1.67
C GLY A 144 -14.59 5.07 -0.99
N PHE A 145 -13.60 5.17 -0.09
CA PHE A 145 -13.02 4.00 0.56
C PHE A 145 -14.06 3.14 1.29
N THR A 146 -14.07 1.85 0.97
CA THR A 146 -14.97 0.84 1.53
C THR A 146 -14.28 -0.54 1.56
N PRO A 147 -14.55 -1.38 2.55
CA PRO A 147 -14.14 -2.79 2.51
C PRO A 147 -15.14 -3.66 1.71
N SER A 148 -16.31 -3.13 1.32
CA SER A 148 -17.35 -3.90 0.61
C SER A 148 -17.02 -4.03 -0.88
N GLN A 149 -16.88 -5.28 -1.31
CA GLN A 149 -16.66 -5.65 -2.71
C GLN A 149 -17.87 -5.29 -3.58
N GLU A 150 -19.08 -5.48 -3.05
CA GLU A 150 -20.31 -5.18 -3.78
C GLU A 150 -20.44 -3.69 -4.11
N LYS A 151 -19.96 -2.81 -3.20
CA LYS A 151 -19.94 -1.36 -3.48
C LYS A 151 -18.97 -1.02 -4.60
N ILE A 152 -17.80 -1.67 -4.65
CA ILE A 152 -16.82 -1.51 -5.73
C ILE A 152 -17.38 -2.06 -7.04
N ALA A 153 -18.00 -3.25 -7.04
CA ALA A 153 -18.65 -3.80 -8.23
C ALA A 153 -19.70 -2.84 -8.82
N ARG A 154 -20.58 -2.33 -7.96
CA ARG A 154 -21.60 -1.32 -8.37
C ARG A 154 -20.99 -0.01 -8.87
N ALA A 155 -19.82 0.39 -8.34
CA ALA A 155 -19.14 1.55 -8.84
C ALA A 155 -18.66 1.33 -10.29
N PHE A 156 -18.04 0.19 -10.58
CA PHE A 156 -17.64 -0.17 -11.93
C PHE A 156 -18.83 -0.29 -12.90
N GLU A 157 -19.99 -0.76 -12.45
CA GLU A 157 -21.23 -0.83 -13.26
C GLU A 157 -21.73 0.54 -13.72
N LYS A 158 -21.52 1.58 -12.90
CA LYS A 158 -21.89 2.95 -13.21
C LYS A 158 -20.95 3.67 -14.17
N MET A 159 -19.74 3.14 -14.36
CA MET A 159 -18.74 3.70 -15.28
C MET A 159 -19.02 3.21 -16.72
N ASN A 160 -20.02 3.79 -17.40
CA ASN A 160 -20.52 3.30 -18.67
C ASN A 160 -20.58 4.36 -19.78
N ARG A 161 -20.02 5.56 -19.56
CA ARG A 161 -19.95 6.61 -20.57
C ARG A 161 -18.51 6.77 -21.05
N PHE A 162 -18.26 6.35 -22.29
CA PHE A 162 -16.94 6.30 -22.89
C PHE A 162 -16.83 7.38 -23.96
N GLU A 163 -16.29 8.53 -23.61
CA GLU A 163 -16.09 9.65 -24.55
C GLU A 163 -15.14 10.71 -24.00
N GLY A 164 -14.53 11.49 -24.89
CA GLY A 164 -13.78 12.69 -24.57
C GLY A 164 -12.27 12.50 -24.47
N SER A 165 -11.57 13.57 -24.10
CA SER A 165 -10.14 13.60 -23.91
C SER A 165 -9.73 12.90 -22.60
N THR A 166 -8.45 12.60 -22.45
CA THR A 166 -7.92 11.84 -21.33
C THR A 166 -7.07 12.71 -20.41
N ARG A 167 -7.42 12.76 -19.11
CA ARG A 167 -6.74 13.54 -18.08
C ARG A 167 -6.10 12.60 -17.05
N ILE A 168 -5.09 11.82 -17.47
CA ILE A 168 -4.45 10.79 -16.65
C ILE A 168 -3.75 11.41 -15.43
N TYR A 169 -2.95 12.46 -15.62
CA TYR A 169 -2.17 13.05 -14.52
C TYR A 169 -3.08 13.69 -13.48
N ASP A 170 -4.15 14.35 -13.91
CA ASP A 170 -5.15 14.91 -12.98
C ASP A 170 -5.88 13.80 -12.20
N ALA A 171 -6.18 12.67 -12.86
CA ALA A 171 -6.80 11.51 -12.23
C ALA A 171 -5.88 10.84 -11.22
N LEU A 172 -4.60 10.69 -11.57
CA LEU A 172 -3.57 10.17 -10.65
C LEU A 172 -3.40 11.09 -9.44
N ASP A 173 -3.34 12.40 -9.64
CA ASP A 173 -3.27 13.38 -8.55
C ASP A 173 -4.50 13.31 -7.64
N ARG A 174 -5.68 13.15 -8.23
CA ARG A 174 -6.92 12.95 -7.47
C ARG A 174 -6.88 11.68 -6.63
N ALA A 175 -6.40 10.57 -7.21
CA ALA A 175 -6.25 9.30 -6.51
C ALA A 175 -5.24 9.38 -5.35
N VAL A 176 -4.08 10.02 -5.59
CA VAL A 176 -3.07 10.28 -4.55
C VAL A 176 -3.66 11.15 -3.43
N THR A 177 -4.41 12.19 -3.78
CA THR A 177 -5.09 13.05 -2.80
C THR A 177 -6.11 12.27 -1.97
N MET A 178 -6.90 11.38 -2.59
CA MET A 178 -7.83 10.49 -1.87
C MET A 178 -7.09 9.61 -0.87
N LEU A 179 -6.00 8.96 -1.29
CA LEU A 179 -5.18 8.12 -0.43
C LEU A 179 -4.55 8.89 0.72
N ASN A 180 -4.10 10.11 0.49
CA ASN A 180 -3.44 10.92 1.52
C ASN A 180 -4.43 11.49 2.55
N ARG A 181 -5.63 11.91 2.11
CA ARG A 181 -6.60 12.63 2.96
C ARG A 181 -7.69 11.74 3.55
N SER A 182 -8.13 10.72 2.81
CA SER A 182 -9.35 9.96 3.14
C SER A 182 -9.09 8.49 3.45
N ALA A 183 -7.92 7.93 3.08
CA ALA A 183 -7.59 6.56 3.45
C ALA A 183 -7.14 6.49 4.92
N PRO A 184 -7.44 5.40 5.64
CA PRO A 184 -6.90 5.20 6.97
C PRO A 184 -5.37 5.13 6.93
N ARG A 185 -4.70 5.72 7.92
CA ARG A 185 -3.24 5.63 8.04
C ARG A 185 -2.78 4.32 8.64
N THR A 186 -3.58 3.80 9.57
CA THR A 186 -3.37 2.52 10.25
C THR A 186 -4.67 1.74 10.31
N ARG A 187 -4.58 0.43 10.32
CA ARG A 187 -5.68 -0.49 10.65
C ARG A 187 -5.15 -1.60 11.52
N ASN A 188 -5.83 -1.88 12.62
CA ASN A 188 -5.41 -2.86 13.62
C ASN A 188 -3.94 -2.68 14.07
N GLY A 189 -3.52 -1.42 14.29
CA GLY A 189 -2.15 -1.05 14.71
C GLY A 189 -1.08 -1.15 13.61
N ARG A 190 -1.45 -1.56 12.38
CA ARG A 190 -0.51 -1.71 11.27
C ARG A 190 -0.63 -0.56 10.28
N PRO A 191 0.50 -0.02 9.75
CA PRO A 191 0.48 1.02 8.74
C PRO A 191 -0.15 0.50 7.44
N VAL A 192 -1.05 1.28 6.86
CA VAL A 192 -1.73 0.94 5.61
C VAL A 192 -0.81 1.25 4.43
N ARG A 193 -0.64 0.28 3.52
CA ARG A 193 0.02 0.50 2.24
C ARG A 193 -0.94 1.18 1.27
N ARG A 194 -0.47 2.19 0.54
CA ARG A 194 -1.27 3.02 -0.36
C ARG A 194 -0.93 2.72 -1.80
N VAL A 195 -1.95 2.40 -2.58
CA VAL A 195 -1.79 1.91 -3.95
C VAL A 195 -2.80 2.60 -4.86
N VAL A 196 -2.35 3.07 -6.01
CA VAL A 196 -3.21 3.41 -7.16
C VAL A 196 -3.03 2.33 -8.22
N VAL A 197 -4.14 1.84 -8.76
CA VAL A 197 -4.17 1.00 -9.95
C VAL A 197 -4.87 1.80 -11.04
N VAL A 198 -4.09 2.35 -11.97
CA VAL A 198 -4.64 3.07 -13.12
C VAL A 198 -4.81 2.10 -14.28
N ILE A 199 -5.99 2.13 -14.90
CA ILE A 199 -6.34 1.28 -16.04
C ILE A 199 -6.66 2.23 -17.19
N THR A 200 -5.80 2.24 -18.23
CA THR A 200 -5.84 3.23 -19.30
C THR A 200 -5.19 2.66 -20.57
N ASP A 201 -5.52 3.23 -21.71
CA ASP A 201 -4.81 3.00 -22.96
C ASP A 201 -3.55 3.91 -23.12
N GLY A 202 -3.34 4.84 -22.19
CA GLY A 202 -2.01 5.33 -21.86
C GLY A 202 -1.64 6.74 -22.28
N PHE A 203 -2.45 7.50 -23.03
CA PHE A 203 -2.03 8.84 -23.45
C PHE A 203 -2.77 9.95 -22.71
N ASP A 204 -2.01 10.77 -21.99
CA ASP A 204 -2.54 12.02 -21.44
C ASP A 204 -2.67 13.07 -22.54
N SER A 205 -3.85 13.66 -22.70
CA SER A 205 -4.12 14.64 -23.73
C SER A 205 -4.62 15.99 -23.20
N ALA A 206 -5.04 16.05 -21.93
CA ALA A 206 -5.73 17.23 -21.42
C ALA A 206 -5.51 17.53 -19.93
N SER A 207 -4.56 16.89 -19.27
CA SER A 207 -4.25 17.20 -17.87
C SER A 207 -3.70 18.60 -17.69
N ILE A 208 -4.06 19.23 -16.56
CA ILE A 208 -3.56 20.54 -16.14
C ILE A 208 -2.29 20.37 -15.31
N ILE A 209 -2.26 19.34 -14.44
CA ILE A 209 -1.09 19.03 -13.63
C ILE A 209 -0.03 18.33 -14.48
N ASP A 210 1.24 18.60 -14.21
CA ASP A 210 2.31 17.90 -14.90
C ASP A 210 2.71 16.60 -14.17
N ARG A 211 3.37 15.69 -14.91
CA ARG A 211 3.80 14.39 -14.39
C ARG A 211 4.78 14.50 -13.22
N ARG A 212 5.64 15.52 -13.17
CA ARG A 212 6.65 15.70 -12.11
C ARG A 212 5.96 15.97 -10.79
N GLU A 213 4.90 16.77 -10.84
CA GLU A 213 4.10 17.09 -9.67
C GLU A 213 3.33 15.86 -9.17
N VAL A 214 2.78 15.03 -10.06
CA VAL A 214 2.16 13.74 -9.69
C VAL A 214 3.19 12.83 -8.99
N ILE A 215 4.38 12.68 -9.58
CA ILE A 215 5.47 11.87 -8.99
C ILE A 215 5.84 12.42 -7.61
N ARG A 216 6.01 13.73 -7.49
CA ARG A 216 6.35 14.38 -6.22
C ARG A 216 5.30 14.08 -5.15
N ARG A 217 4.02 14.32 -5.45
CA ARG A 217 2.92 14.10 -4.49
C ARG A 217 2.75 12.64 -4.12
N ALA A 218 2.91 11.72 -5.07
CA ALA A 218 2.87 10.29 -4.81
C ALA A 218 4.01 9.85 -3.87
N ASN A 219 5.23 10.31 -4.13
CA ASN A 219 6.39 10.06 -3.27
C ASN A 219 6.17 10.62 -1.86
N ASP A 220 5.73 11.88 -1.73
CA ASP A 220 5.45 12.52 -0.43
C ASP A 220 4.38 11.73 0.36
N ALA A 221 3.33 11.27 -0.32
CA ALA A 221 2.27 10.49 0.28
C ALA A 221 2.61 9.00 0.50
N GLY A 222 3.75 8.51 -0.03
CA GLY A 222 4.11 7.09 0.00
C GLY A 222 3.13 6.22 -0.78
N VAL A 223 2.70 6.69 -1.95
CA VAL A 223 1.76 5.99 -2.83
C VAL A 223 2.50 5.32 -3.96
N THR A 224 2.30 4.02 -4.12
CA THR A 224 2.77 3.26 -5.29
C THR A 224 1.71 3.31 -6.39
N ILE A 225 2.11 3.65 -7.61
CA ILE A 225 1.22 3.70 -8.78
C ILE A 225 1.53 2.51 -9.70
N TYR A 226 0.56 1.63 -9.87
CA TYR A 226 0.58 0.53 -10.84
C TYR A 226 -0.28 0.88 -12.04
N SER A 227 0.17 0.50 -13.24
CA SER A 227 -0.58 0.68 -14.48
C SER A 227 -1.03 -0.67 -15.04
N VAL A 228 -2.26 -0.70 -15.53
CA VAL A 228 -2.77 -1.75 -16.40
C VAL A 228 -3.04 -1.09 -17.75
N THR A 229 -2.16 -1.35 -18.73
CA THR A 229 -2.23 -0.70 -20.05
C THR A 229 -3.03 -1.54 -21.01
N LEU A 230 -4.05 -0.93 -21.60
CA LEU A 230 -4.96 -1.56 -22.56
C LEU A 230 -4.33 -1.67 -23.96
N PRO A 231 -4.71 -2.68 -24.78
CA PRO A 231 -4.03 -2.99 -26.03
C PRO A 231 -4.21 -1.96 -27.14
N SER A 232 -5.14 -1.02 -27.01
CA SER A 232 -5.44 -0.02 -28.05
C SER A 232 -4.24 0.82 -28.48
N PHE A 233 -3.21 0.91 -27.62
CA PHE A 233 -1.95 1.61 -27.85
C PHE A 233 -0.70 0.77 -27.59
N ALA A 234 -0.85 -0.52 -27.37
CA ALA A 234 0.31 -1.41 -27.48
C ALA A 234 0.82 -1.27 -28.92
N LEU A 235 1.90 -0.52 -29.11
CA LEU A 235 2.65 -0.53 -30.37
C LEU A 235 2.81 -1.99 -30.75
N SER A 236 2.28 -2.39 -31.93
CA SER A 236 2.33 -3.79 -32.39
C SER A 236 3.72 -4.33 -32.15
N PRO A 237 3.87 -5.45 -31.43
CA PRO A 237 5.18 -6.00 -31.20
C PRO A 237 5.77 -6.45 -32.51
N ALA A 238 6.73 -5.71 -33.03
CA ALA A 238 7.54 -6.17 -34.15
C ALA A 238 8.45 -7.34 -33.72
N ASP A 239 8.68 -7.51 -32.40
CA ASP A 239 9.43 -8.64 -31.84
C ASP A 239 8.93 -8.95 -30.44
N SER A 240 8.55 -10.20 -30.23
CA SER A 240 8.02 -10.77 -28.98
C SER A 240 9.03 -10.83 -27.82
N ALA A 241 10.24 -10.34 -27.99
CA ALA A 241 11.31 -10.31 -26.98
C ALA A 241 11.54 -8.95 -26.35
N SER A 242 10.95 -7.86 -26.89
CA SER A 242 11.13 -6.51 -26.35
C SER A 242 10.00 -6.16 -25.41
N ARG A 243 10.33 -5.74 -24.19
CA ARG A 243 9.36 -5.16 -23.25
C ARG A 243 8.67 -3.98 -23.93
N VAL A 244 7.37 -4.05 -24.09
CA VAL A 244 6.58 -2.94 -24.62
C VAL A 244 6.61 -1.80 -23.59
N ILE A 245 7.20 -0.68 -23.98
CA ILE A 245 7.21 0.54 -23.16
C ILE A 245 5.88 1.23 -23.33
N THR A 246 5.10 1.31 -22.25
CA THR A 246 3.82 2.03 -22.27
C THR A 246 4.04 3.53 -22.13
N PRO A 247 3.06 4.38 -22.50
CA PRO A 247 3.15 5.82 -22.29
C PRO A 247 3.38 6.22 -20.82
N LEU A 248 2.78 5.52 -19.87
CA LEU A 248 3.02 5.79 -18.44
C LEU A 248 4.43 5.35 -17.99
N ASP A 249 4.95 4.27 -18.51
CA ASP A 249 6.34 3.84 -18.31
C ASP A 249 7.31 4.87 -18.95
N ALA A 250 7.00 5.31 -20.18
CA ALA A 250 7.78 6.36 -20.87
C ALA A 250 7.77 7.68 -20.10
N SER A 251 6.68 8.02 -19.41
CA SER A 251 6.62 9.18 -18.52
C SER A 251 7.34 8.98 -17.20
N ARG A 252 7.79 7.76 -16.91
CA ARG A 252 8.46 7.35 -15.65
C ARG A 252 7.62 7.50 -14.38
N ILE A 253 6.30 7.66 -14.46
CA ILE A 253 5.45 7.79 -13.27
C ILE A 253 5.45 6.48 -12.47
N VAL A 254 5.26 5.37 -13.16
CA VAL A 254 5.16 4.04 -12.55
C VAL A 254 6.46 3.68 -11.85
N SER A 255 7.58 3.75 -12.56
CA SER A 255 8.90 3.42 -12.00
C SER A 255 9.35 4.37 -10.88
N ALA A 256 9.04 5.68 -10.99
CA ALA A 256 9.39 6.68 -9.98
C ALA A 256 8.59 6.55 -8.67
N THR A 257 7.50 5.77 -8.68
CA THR A 257 6.66 5.47 -7.51
C THR A 257 6.76 4.00 -7.08
N GLY A 258 7.75 3.27 -7.62
CA GLY A 258 8.03 1.86 -7.28
C GLY A 258 7.01 0.86 -7.77
N GLY A 259 6.13 1.25 -8.67
CA GLY A 259 5.15 0.36 -9.28
C GLY A 259 5.68 -0.37 -10.51
N GLN A 260 4.78 -1.05 -11.18
CA GLN A 260 5.02 -1.78 -12.41
C GLN A 260 3.86 -1.57 -13.36
N ASP A 261 4.17 -1.58 -14.66
CA ASP A 261 3.15 -1.62 -15.70
C ASP A 261 2.83 -3.07 -16.09
N PHE A 262 1.54 -3.34 -16.26
CA PHE A 262 1.00 -4.64 -16.66
C PHE A 262 0.27 -4.48 -17.99
N PRO A 263 0.90 -4.83 -19.14
CA PRO A 263 0.21 -4.84 -20.42
C PRO A 263 -0.96 -5.80 -20.39
N ALA A 264 -2.15 -5.32 -20.70
CA ALA A 264 -3.37 -6.09 -20.69
C ALA A 264 -3.69 -6.62 -22.09
N ASN A 265 -4.05 -7.90 -22.17
CA ASN A 265 -4.85 -8.38 -23.28
C ASN A 265 -6.33 -8.18 -22.89
N ALA A 266 -7.05 -7.35 -23.62
CA ALA A 266 -8.43 -6.94 -23.30
C ALA A 266 -9.43 -8.10 -23.12
N ARG A 267 -9.09 -9.31 -23.52
CA ARG A 267 -9.97 -10.49 -23.40
C ARG A 267 -9.99 -11.10 -22.01
N ASP A 268 -8.88 -11.01 -21.25
CA ASP A 268 -8.81 -11.56 -19.89
C ASP A 268 -7.86 -10.75 -19.01
N PHE A 269 -8.42 -10.03 -18.06
CA PHE A 269 -7.67 -9.26 -17.07
C PHE A 269 -7.26 -10.09 -15.84
N THR A 270 -7.76 -11.31 -15.71
CA THR A 270 -7.53 -12.14 -14.52
C THR A 270 -6.05 -12.43 -14.27
N PRO A 271 -5.23 -12.82 -15.27
CA PRO A 271 -3.80 -13.04 -15.05
C PRO A 271 -3.08 -11.79 -14.56
N ILE A 272 -3.48 -10.61 -15.06
CA ILE A 272 -2.87 -9.32 -14.71
C ILE A 272 -3.13 -8.98 -13.26
N PHE A 273 -4.38 -9.06 -12.81
CA PHE A 273 -4.71 -8.77 -11.42
C PHE A 273 -4.16 -9.82 -10.45
N LYS A 274 -3.97 -11.07 -10.89
CA LYS A 274 -3.19 -12.06 -10.12
C LYS A 274 -1.73 -11.66 -10.00
N ALA A 275 -1.08 -11.27 -11.10
CA ALA A 275 0.31 -10.81 -11.08
C ALA A 275 0.48 -9.54 -10.22
N LEU A 276 -0.46 -8.60 -10.28
CA LEU A 276 -0.48 -7.43 -9.41
C LEU A 276 -0.62 -7.82 -7.93
N ALA A 277 -1.48 -8.80 -7.62
CA ALA A 277 -1.63 -9.28 -6.26
C ALA A 277 -0.34 -9.95 -5.76
N GLU A 278 0.32 -10.75 -6.59
CA GLU A 278 1.61 -11.37 -6.28
C GLU A 278 2.72 -10.33 -6.06
N GLU A 279 2.79 -9.31 -6.89
CA GLU A 279 3.69 -8.16 -6.73
C GLU A 279 3.53 -7.50 -5.36
N ILE A 280 2.28 -7.22 -4.98
CA ILE A 280 1.98 -6.57 -3.70
C ILE A 280 2.35 -7.47 -2.52
N ARG A 281 2.07 -8.77 -2.60
CA ARG A 281 2.42 -9.75 -1.57
C ARG A 281 3.91 -10.01 -1.44
N ALA A 282 4.63 -10.00 -2.58
CA ALA A 282 6.08 -10.22 -2.61
C ALA A 282 6.88 -9.01 -2.15
N SER A 283 6.24 -7.94 -1.69
CA SER A 283 6.92 -6.73 -1.26
C SER A 283 7.36 -6.78 0.20
N TYR A 284 8.35 -5.96 0.51
CA TYR A 284 8.82 -5.70 1.85
C TYR A 284 8.40 -4.29 2.28
N ALA A 285 8.22 -4.10 3.57
CA ALA A 285 8.14 -2.79 4.17
C ALA A 285 9.38 -2.54 5.00
N LEU A 286 10.03 -1.44 4.78
CA LEU A 286 11.09 -0.95 5.65
C LEU A 286 10.74 0.44 6.17
N ALA A 287 11.26 0.78 7.35
CA ALA A 287 11.13 2.11 7.87
C ALA A 287 12.36 2.53 8.68
N TYR A 288 12.64 3.83 8.64
CA TYR A 288 13.68 4.46 9.44
C TYR A 288 13.19 5.82 9.96
N TYR A 289 13.79 6.30 11.05
CA TYR A 289 13.51 7.63 11.57
C TYR A 289 14.43 8.64 10.88
N SER A 290 13.82 9.64 10.23
CA SER A 290 14.57 10.78 9.71
C SER A 290 14.70 11.88 10.77
N GLU A 291 15.86 12.51 10.78
CA GLU A 291 16.14 13.67 11.63
C GLU A 291 15.81 15.00 10.93
N ASN A 292 15.53 14.95 9.63
CA ASN A 292 15.27 16.14 8.82
C ASN A 292 13.90 16.76 9.14
N ARG A 293 13.92 18.10 9.42
CA ARG A 293 12.72 18.88 9.76
C ARG A 293 12.73 20.24 9.10
N ASP A 294 13.29 20.30 7.91
CA ASP A 294 13.61 21.57 7.24
C ASP A 294 12.59 21.96 6.16
N GLY A 295 11.52 21.14 5.98
CA GLY A 295 10.53 21.35 4.94
C GLY A 295 11.04 21.11 3.51
N LYS A 296 12.27 20.60 3.35
CA LYS A 296 12.89 20.39 2.05
C LYS A 296 12.64 18.96 1.54
N ARG A 297 12.92 18.80 0.26
CA ARG A 297 12.91 17.50 -0.40
C ARG A 297 14.25 16.79 -0.20
N HIS A 298 14.18 15.54 0.27
CA HIS A 298 15.31 14.64 0.48
C HIS A 298 15.24 13.48 -0.51
N GLU A 299 16.39 13.11 -1.08
CA GLU A 299 16.52 11.98 -1.98
C GLU A 299 16.65 10.68 -1.20
N LEU A 300 15.97 9.64 -1.69
CA LEU A 300 16.01 8.30 -1.11
C LEU A 300 16.57 7.31 -2.11
N ARG A 301 17.46 6.44 -1.62
CA ARG A 301 17.99 5.33 -2.40
C ARG A 301 18.04 4.07 -1.53
N VAL A 302 17.51 2.98 -2.06
CA VAL A 302 17.59 1.65 -1.43
C VAL A 302 18.47 0.77 -2.29
N LYS A 303 19.40 0.06 -1.66
CA LYS A 303 20.31 -0.88 -2.31
C LYS A 303 20.29 -2.22 -1.58
N THR A 304 20.76 -3.26 -2.26
CA THR A 304 21.03 -4.55 -1.63
C THR A 304 22.48 -4.95 -1.88
N SER A 305 23.08 -5.62 -0.89
CA SER A 305 24.40 -6.24 -1.00
C SER A 305 24.35 -7.57 -1.76
N ARG A 306 23.17 -8.19 -1.92
CA ARG A 306 22.99 -9.48 -2.58
C ARG A 306 23.17 -9.31 -4.11
N PRO A 307 24.17 -9.99 -4.72
CA PRO A 307 24.44 -9.84 -6.16
C PRO A 307 23.27 -10.31 -7.02
N GLY A 308 23.05 -9.61 -8.14
CA GLY A 308 22.06 -10.00 -9.13
C GLY A 308 20.60 -9.70 -8.77
N ILE A 309 20.36 -9.05 -7.63
CA ILE A 309 19.02 -8.63 -7.21
C ILE A 309 18.79 -7.17 -7.58
N GLN A 310 17.62 -6.89 -8.13
CA GLN A 310 17.12 -5.55 -8.41
C GLN A 310 16.10 -5.13 -7.38
N ILE A 311 16.27 -3.92 -6.83
CA ILE A 311 15.33 -3.33 -5.87
C ILE A 311 14.53 -2.25 -6.57
N ARG A 312 13.20 -2.29 -6.37
CA ARG A 312 12.27 -1.24 -6.78
C ARG A 312 11.57 -0.71 -5.54
N ALA A 313 11.81 0.55 -5.20
CA ALA A 313 11.31 1.20 -3.99
C ALA A 313 10.10 2.10 -4.31
N SER A 314 9.11 2.15 -3.42
CA SER A 314 7.86 2.92 -3.58
C SER A 314 8.07 4.43 -3.60
N ARG A 315 9.24 4.90 -3.21
CA ARG A 315 9.59 6.32 -3.28
C ARG A 315 11.09 6.50 -3.48
N THR A 316 11.42 7.52 -4.25
CA THR A 316 12.80 7.96 -4.50
C THR A 316 13.13 9.28 -3.80
N SER A 317 12.14 9.88 -3.12
CA SER A 317 12.30 11.10 -2.33
C SER A 317 11.09 11.29 -1.41
N TYR A 318 11.19 12.23 -0.50
CA TYR A 318 10.08 12.74 0.31
C TYR A 318 10.35 14.19 0.71
N THR A 319 9.29 14.90 1.12
CA THR A 319 9.43 16.24 1.73
C THR A 319 9.41 16.09 3.24
N ALA A 320 10.47 16.54 3.90
CA ALA A 320 10.56 16.50 5.36
C ALA A 320 9.48 17.41 5.99
N PRO A 321 8.97 17.09 7.19
CA PRO A 321 8.10 18.00 7.91
C PRO A 321 8.85 19.28 8.27
N THR A 322 8.13 20.38 8.46
CA THR A 322 8.63 21.58 9.13
C THR A 322 8.42 21.45 10.63
N GLN A 323 9.31 22.02 11.42
CA GLN A 323 9.15 22.10 12.88
C GLN A 323 7.88 22.84 13.26
#